data_a8948d2e5bb2c9ea3f77ed2450e43d84
#
_entry.id   a8948d2e5bb2c9ea3f77ed2450e43d84
#
_cell.length_a   1.000
_cell.length_b   1.000
_cell.length_c   1.000
_cell.angle_alpha   90.00
_cell.angle_beta   90.00
_cell.angle_gamma   90.00
#
_symmetry.space_group_name_H-M   'P 1'
#
loop_
_entity.id
_entity.type
_entity.pdbx_description
1 polymer ?
#
loop_
_entity_poly.entity_id
_entity_poly.type
_entity_poly.pdbx_seq_one_letter_code
_entity_poly.pdbx_strand_id
1 'polypeptide(L)'
;MAMQSPLAPHSHLLSRPGLAFVIMLASACTTVDREREPEAPIVPVDLQAWEARGKAAVTVGSETETVRFVWQRTNDETETITLSGPLSMNRQIIERRGTALYQADGSALRPLVTTSESSALSAALNRLPPESLGTWLLGYGPTGGDWTVEVDEWQFTPPWRTPARVTIQGSGIDIRVMISQWGFNPLP
;
A
#
# COMPACT_ATOMS: atom_id res chain seq x y z
N MET A 1 -52.63 -63.92 9.59
CA MET A 1 -53.79 -63.30 10.19
C MET A 1 -53.87 -61.91 9.56
N ALA A 2 -54.65 -61.78 8.52
CA ALA A 2 -56.06 -61.40 8.48
C ALA A 2 -56.22 -59.95 9.01
N MET A 3 -56.75 -59.07 8.36
CA MET A 3 -57.82 -58.81 7.39
C MET A 3 -58.01 -57.31 7.39
N GLN A 4 -58.14 -56.75 6.34
CA GLN A 4 -59.33 -56.30 5.53
C GLN A 4 -59.47 -54.77 5.51
N SER A 5 -59.44 -54.26 4.29
CA SER A 5 -60.12 -53.03 3.87
C SER A 5 -61.64 -53.10 4.13
N PRO A 6 -62.45 -52.04 4.00
CA PRO A 6 -62.69 -51.41 2.69
C PRO A 6 -63.24 -49.95 2.69
N LEU A 7 -63.32 -49.44 1.47
CA LEU A 7 -64.37 -48.61 0.82
C LEU A 7 -64.50 -47.10 1.06
N ALA A 8 -64.35 -46.42 -0.08
CA ALA A 8 -64.90 -45.14 -0.45
C ALA A 8 -66.45 -45.10 -0.43
N PRO A 9 -67.16 -44.01 -0.58
CA PRO A 9 -67.29 -43.32 -1.88
C PRO A 9 -67.66 -41.79 -1.86
N HIS A 10 -67.56 -41.25 -3.08
CA HIS A 10 -68.41 -40.21 -3.74
C HIS A 10 -68.40 -38.74 -3.34
N SER A 11 -67.94 -38.03 -4.24
CA SER A 11 -68.58 -37.03 -5.17
C SER A 11 -68.98 -35.69 -4.55
N HIS A 12 -68.50 -34.62 -5.19
CA HIS A 12 -69.31 -33.68 -5.97
C HIS A 12 -68.47 -32.58 -6.55
N LEU A 13 -68.65 -32.41 -7.85
CA LEU A 13 -68.33 -31.24 -8.66
C LEU A 13 -68.77 -29.92 -8.00
N LEU A 14 -67.94 -28.92 -8.08
CA LEU A 14 -68.41 -27.58 -8.38
C LEU A 14 -67.26 -26.77 -9.02
N SER A 15 -67.43 -26.58 -10.29
CA SER A 15 -66.73 -25.67 -11.18
C SER A 15 -66.89 -24.22 -10.69
N ARG A 16 -65.77 -23.49 -10.53
CA ARG A 16 -65.77 -22.04 -10.50
C ARG A 16 -64.58 -21.55 -11.31
N PRO A 17 -64.81 -20.79 -12.42
CA PRO A 17 -63.76 -20.09 -13.11
C PRO A 17 -63.44 -18.81 -12.31
N GLY A 18 -62.29 -18.76 -11.64
CA GLY A 18 -61.80 -17.61 -10.92
C GLY A 18 -60.58 -17.03 -11.61
N LEU A 19 -60.86 -16.03 -12.38
CA LEU A 19 -60.05 -14.91 -12.80
C LEU A 19 -58.58 -14.92 -12.36
N ALA A 20 -57.67 -15.34 -13.26
CA ALA A 20 -56.25 -15.21 -13.11
C ALA A 20 -55.84 -13.70 -13.25
N PHE A 21 -55.64 -13.04 -12.14
CA PHE A 21 -55.10 -11.69 -12.11
C PHE A 21 -53.57 -11.81 -12.20
N VAL A 22 -53.03 -11.72 -13.39
CA VAL A 22 -51.60 -11.67 -13.66
C VAL A 22 -51.12 -10.27 -13.29
N ILE A 23 -50.58 -10.11 -12.07
CA ILE A 23 -49.87 -8.92 -11.69
C ILE A 23 -48.46 -9.01 -12.30
N MET A 24 -48.26 -8.35 -13.45
CA MET A 24 -46.92 -8.03 -13.96
C MET A 24 -46.29 -7.01 -13.04
N LEU A 25 -45.45 -7.47 -12.12
CA LEU A 25 -44.49 -6.62 -11.41
C LEU A 25 -43.42 -6.24 -12.43
N ALA A 26 -43.60 -5.07 -13.05
CA ALA A 26 -42.54 -4.39 -13.77
C ALA A 26 -41.48 -3.96 -12.75
N SER A 27 -40.43 -4.80 -12.58
CA SER A 27 -39.22 -4.45 -11.87
C SER A 27 -38.49 -3.37 -12.66
N ALA A 28 -38.84 -2.09 -12.41
CA ALA A 28 -38.03 -0.97 -12.86
C ALA A 28 -36.72 -1.06 -12.13
N CYS A 29 -35.70 -1.70 -12.73
CA CYS A 29 -34.32 -1.50 -12.36
C CYS A 29 -33.98 -0.04 -12.66
N THR A 30 -34.20 0.85 -11.69
CA THR A 30 -33.54 2.15 -11.69
C THR A 30 -32.06 1.87 -11.49
N THR A 31 -31.29 1.85 -12.58
CA THR A 31 -29.85 2.05 -12.51
C THR A 31 -29.65 3.44 -11.92
N VAL A 32 -29.42 3.48 -10.62
CA VAL A 32 -28.86 4.67 -9.99
C VAL A 32 -27.49 4.82 -10.62
N ASP A 33 -27.35 5.77 -11.57
CA ASP A 33 -26.04 6.28 -11.95
C ASP A 33 -25.41 6.77 -10.66
N ARG A 34 -24.55 5.91 -10.08
CA ARG A 34 -23.66 6.37 -9.02
C ARG A 34 -22.79 7.40 -9.71
N GLU A 35 -23.11 8.66 -9.51
CA GLU A 35 -22.18 9.74 -9.77
C GLU A 35 -20.84 9.26 -9.19
N ARG A 36 -19.87 9.09 -10.10
CA ARG A 36 -18.54 8.62 -9.73
C ARG A 36 -18.00 9.65 -8.75
N GLU A 37 -17.99 9.28 -7.48
CA GLU A 37 -17.43 10.14 -6.43
C GLU A 37 -16.06 10.62 -6.90
N PRO A 38 -15.77 11.94 -6.91
CA PRO A 38 -14.55 12.45 -7.48
C PRO A 38 -13.36 11.73 -6.85
N GLU A 39 -12.54 11.11 -7.68
CA GLU A 39 -11.39 10.35 -7.22
C GLU A 39 -10.47 11.29 -6.42
N ALA A 40 -10.15 10.92 -5.19
CA ALA A 40 -9.31 11.73 -4.32
C ALA A 40 -7.99 12.10 -5.03
N PRO A 41 -7.49 13.32 -4.87
CA PRO A 41 -6.26 13.76 -5.51
C PRO A 41 -5.07 12.93 -5.03
N ILE A 42 -4.08 12.74 -5.91
CA ILE A 42 -2.82 12.08 -5.56
C ILE A 42 -2.04 12.99 -4.63
N VAL A 43 -1.33 12.40 -3.66
CA VAL A 43 -0.45 13.12 -2.74
C VAL A 43 0.54 13.99 -3.52
N PRO A 44 0.70 15.29 -3.19
CA PRO A 44 1.58 16.17 -3.96
C PRO A 44 3.07 15.82 -3.75
N VAL A 45 3.86 16.01 -4.80
CA VAL A 45 5.31 15.73 -4.78
C VAL A 45 6.08 16.62 -3.81
N ASP A 46 5.61 17.84 -3.62
CA ASP A 46 6.20 18.87 -2.76
C ASP A 46 5.68 18.86 -1.32
N LEU A 47 5.00 17.78 -0.93
CA LEU A 47 4.53 17.63 0.45
C LEU A 47 5.72 17.65 1.42
N GLN A 48 5.76 18.71 2.24
CA GLN A 48 6.92 19.00 3.08
C GLN A 48 7.08 18.03 4.25
N ALA A 49 6.00 17.72 4.96
CA ALA A 49 6.06 16.89 6.16
C ALA A 49 5.11 15.70 6.07
N TRP A 50 5.65 14.51 6.31
CA TRP A 50 4.88 13.27 6.34
C TRP A 50 5.62 12.17 7.13
N GLU A 51 4.88 11.17 7.52
CA GLU A 51 5.40 9.91 8.06
C GLU A 51 4.84 8.74 7.25
N ALA A 52 5.69 7.77 6.96
CA ALA A 52 5.30 6.50 6.36
C ALA A 52 5.83 5.34 7.20
N ARG A 53 5.01 4.30 7.37
CA ARG A 53 5.39 3.06 8.06
C ARG A 53 5.14 1.88 7.15
N GLY A 54 6.06 0.92 7.18
CA GLY A 54 5.91 -0.23 6.29
C GLY A 54 7.05 -1.22 6.39
N LYS A 55 7.19 -1.95 5.28
CA LYS A 55 8.26 -2.92 5.05
C LYS A 55 8.87 -2.70 3.68
N ALA A 56 10.16 -2.95 3.56
CA ALA A 56 10.85 -2.97 2.29
C ALA A 56 11.61 -4.29 2.13
N ALA A 57 11.51 -4.88 0.96
CA ALA A 57 12.37 -5.98 0.52
C ALA A 57 13.37 -5.39 -0.48
N VAL A 58 14.65 -5.49 -0.16
CA VAL A 58 15.77 -4.98 -0.97
C VAL A 58 16.51 -6.17 -1.55
N THR A 59 16.61 -6.23 -2.86
CA THR A 59 17.32 -7.29 -3.58
C THR A 59 18.49 -6.69 -4.34
N VAL A 60 19.69 -7.28 -4.16
CA VAL A 60 20.91 -6.95 -4.89
C VAL A 60 21.54 -8.26 -5.35
N GLY A 61 21.60 -8.48 -6.66
CA GLY A 61 22.02 -9.77 -7.21
C GLY A 61 21.08 -10.91 -6.77
N SER A 62 21.61 -11.88 -6.04
CA SER A 62 20.84 -13.01 -5.48
C SER A 62 20.43 -12.84 -4.02
N GLU A 63 20.86 -11.76 -3.37
CA GLU A 63 20.58 -11.52 -1.97
C GLU A 63 19.34 -10.66 -1.80
N THR A 64 18.46 -11.06 -0.89
CA THR A 64 17.27 -10.28 -0.52
C THR A 64 17.24 -10.09 0.98
N GLU A 65 17.10 -8.84 1.40
CA GLU A 65 16.94 -8.47 2.80
C GLU A 65 15.60 -7.76 3.00
N THR A 66 14.87 -8.12 4.06
CA THR A 66 13.60 -7.49 4.41
C THR A 66 13.74 -6.71 5.71
N VAL A 67 13.35 -5.45 5.67
CA VAL A 67 13.37 -4.53 6.79
C VAL A 67 12.01 -3.92 7.05
N ARG A 68 11.73 -3.56 8.28
CA ARG A 68 10.64 -2.66 8.65
C ARG A 68 11.17 -1.25 8.71
N PHE A 69 10.36 -0.27 8.33
CA PHE A 69 10.76 1.12 8.41
C PHE A 69 9.69 2.01 9.05
N VAL A 70 10.15 3.05 9.67
CA VAL A 70 9.41 4.27 9.97
C VAL A 70 10.21 5.41 9.34
N TRP A 71 9.61 6.08 8.38
CA TRP A 71 10.24 7.15 7.63
C TRP A 71 9.49 8.44 7.87
N GLN A 72 10.20 9.45 8.34
CA GLN A 72 9.69 10.77 8.64
C GLN A 72 10.41 11.79 7.78
N ARG A 73 9.66 12.59 7.06
CA ARG A 73 10.16 13.76 6.37
C ARG A 73 9.68 14.99 7.14
N THR A 74 10.59 15.85 7.53
CA THR A 74 10.28 17.10 8.23
C THR A 74 10.22 18.27 7.25
N ASN A 75 11.06 18.22 6.22
CA ASN A 75 11.10 19.16 5.10
C ASN A 75 11.82 18.48 3.91
N ASP A 76 11.98 19.18 2.81
CA ASP A 76 12.63 18.67 1.61
C ASP A 76 14.12 18.33 1.77
N GLU A 77 14.79 18.87 2.79
CA GLU A 77 16.20 18.61 3.06
C GLU A 77 16.46 17.58 4.17
N THR A 78 15.46 17.31 5.03
CA THR A 78 15.67 16.50 6.23
C THR A 78 14.68 15.36 6.33
N GLU A 79 15.21 14.15 6.38
CA GLU A 79 14.43 12.93 6.59
C GLU A 79 15.11 12.03 7.61
N THR A 80 14.30 11.35 8.41
CA THR A 80 14.75 10.34 9.38
C THR A 80 14.13 9.00 9.03
N ILE A 81 14.96 8.00 8.81
CA ILE A 81 14.55 6.64 8.47
C ILE A 81 14.99 5.71 9.60
N THR A 82 14.03 5.19 10.34
CA THR A 82 14.29 4.13 11.32
C THR A 82 14.08 2.79 10.64
N LEU A 83 15.13 2.00 10.53
CA LEU A 83 15.11 0.64 10.01
C LEU A 83 15.19 -0.36 11.16
N SER A 84 14.49 -1.48 11.02
CA SER A 84 14.58 -2.60 11.96
C SER A 84 14.41 -3.93 11.22
N GLY A 85 15.20 -4.90 11.62
CA GLY A 85 15.09 -6.27 11.14
C GLY A 85 13.86 -7.00 11.67
N PRO A 86 13.74 -8.30 11.41
CA PRO A 86 12.71 -9.15 11.97
C PRO A 86 12.67 -9.02 13.50
N LEU A 87 11.45 -9.05 14.09
CA LEU A 87 11.22 -8.91 15.54
C LEU A 87 11.73 -7.59 16.14
N SER A 88 11.89 -6.54 15.31
CA SER A 88 12.39 -5.21 15.73
C SER A 88 13.82 -5.21 16.30
N MET A 89 14.60 -6.25 15.98
CA MET A 89 16.03 -6.29 16.32
C MET A 89 16.85 -5.46 15.34
N ASN A 90 18.07 -5.11 15.76
CA ASN A 90 19.04 -4.36 14.95
C ASN A 90 18.47 -3.02 14.41
N ARG A 91 17.91 -2.23 15.31
CA ARG A 91 17.41 -0.90 14.96
C ARG A 91 18.55 0.00 14.52
N GLN A 92 18.40 0.57 13.33
CA GLN A 92 19.30 1.61 12.80
C GLN A 92 18.49 2.86 12.51
N ILE A 93 19.08 4.02 12.78
CA ILE A 93 18.49 5.31 12.43
C ILE A 93 19.41 5.97 11.42
N ILE A 94 18.85 6.30 10.28
CA ILE A 94 19.52 6.98 9.18
C ILE A 94 18.88 8.36 9.06
N GLU A 95 19.69 9.40 9.03
CA GLU A 95 19.25 10.75 8.73
C GLU A 95 19.76 11.16 7.35
N ARG A 96 18.85 11.68 6.50
CA ARG A 96 19.22 12.38 5.28
C ARG A 96 19.27 13.88 5.57
N ARG A 97 20.36 14.52 5.17
CA ARG A 97 20.51 15.98 5.18
C ARG A 97 21.03 16.43 3.83
N GLY A 98 20.17 17.09 3.06
CA GLY A 98 20.47 17.40 1.66
C GLY A 98 20.72 16.12 0.86
N THR A 99 21.91 16.00 0.29
CA THR A 99 22.36 14.87 -0.53
C THR A 99 23.17 13.83 0.25
N ALA A 100 23.31 13.97 1.58
CA ALA A 100 24.13 13.08 2.40
C ALA A 100 23.29 12.25 3.37
N LEU A 101 23.74 11.01 3.60
CA LEU A 101 23.18 10.10 4.59
C LEU A 101 24.12 9.99 5.79
N TYR A 102 23.52 9.96 6.97
CA TYR A 102 24.21 9.82 8.24
C TYR A 102 23.58 8.68 9.03
N GLN A 103 24.38 7.93 9.75
CA GLN A 103 23.91 7.00 10.77
C GLN A 103 23.89 7.70 12.10
N ALA A 104 22.76 7.65 12.80
CA ALA A 104 22.65 8.14 14.18
C ALA A 104 23.11 7.05 15.16
N ASP A 105 24.06 7.40 16.02
CA ASP A 105 24.57 6.58 17.11
C ASP A 105 24.42 7.38 18.41
N GLY A 106 23.31 7.17 19.10
CA GLY A 106 22.90 8.02 20.21
C GLY A 106 22.66 9.47 19.76
N SER A 107 23.42 10.41 20.31
CA SER A 107 23.37 11.82 19.92
C SER A 107 24.37 12.21 18.81
N ALA A 108 25.23 11.28 18.39
CA ALA A 108 26.22 11.51 17.36
C ALA A 108 25.70 11.11 15.98
N LEU A 109 25.95 11.95 14.99
CA LEU A 109 25.73 11.64 13.59
C LEU A 109 27.07 11.34 12.93
N ARG A 110 27.17 10.18 12.33
CA ARG A 110 28.35 9.77 11.55
C ARG A 110 27.96 9.64 10.08
N PRO A 111 28.76 10.12 9.13
CA PRO A 111 28.49 9.86 7.72
C PRO A 111 28.27 8.36 7.51
N LEU A 112 27.21 8.03 6.80
CA LEU A 112 26.92 6.64 6.45
C LEU A 112 27.94 6.20 5.38
N VAL A 113 29.06 5.66 5.85
CA VAL A 113 30.07 5.05 5.00
C VAL A 113 29.90 3.55 5.15
N THR A 114 29.22 2.93 4.23
CA THR A 114 29.16 1.47 4.22
C THR A 114 30.43 0.94 3.59
N THR A 115 31.43 0.70 4.43
CA THR A 115 32.73 0.14 3.99
C THR A 115 32.68 -1.33 3.61
N SER A 116 31.56 -2.00 3.90
CA SER A 116 31.32 -3.37 3.47
C SER A 116 29.93 -3.50 2.86
N GLU A 117 29.85 -3.95 1.62
CA GLU A 117 28.61 -4.40 1.00
C GLU A 117 28.18 -5.76 1.61
N SER A 118 28.17 -5.85 2.95
CA SER A 118 27.91 -7.10 3.66
C SER A 118 26.43 -7.50 3.68
N SER A 119 25.55 -6.64 3.19
CA SER A 119 24.12 -6.92 3.06
C SER A 119 23.51 -6.19 1.85
N ALA A 120 22.40 -6.73 1.34
CA ALA A 120 21.67 -6.11 0.24
C ALA A 120 21.22 -4.67 0.57
N LEU A 121 20.81 -4.43 1.82
CA LEU A 121 20.44 -3.10 2.28
C LEU A 121 21.61 -2.11 2.24
N SER A 122 22.77 -2.52 2.75
CA SER A 122 23.99 -1.68 2.73
C SER A 122 24.43 -1.35 1.32
N ALA A 123 24.42 -2.35 0.43
CA ALA A 123 24.76 -2.17 -0.98
C ALA A 123 23.76 -1.22 -1.69
N ALA A 124 22.47 -1.32 -1.37
CA ALA A 124 21.46 -0.44 -1.91
C ALA A 124 21.64 1.01 -1.42
N LEU A 125 21.83 1.22 -0.13
CA LEU A 125 22.01 2.56 0.46
C LEU A 125 23.21 3.32 -0.13
N ASN A 126 24.24 2.60 -0.57
CA ASN A 126 25.41 3.20 -1.24
C ASN A 126 25.14 3.66 -2.68
N ARG A 127 24.13 3.11 -3.34
CA ARG A 127 23.85 3.36 -4.76
C ARG A 127 22.63 4.20 -5.01
N LEU A 128 21.73 4.28 -4.01
CA LEU A 128 20.52 5.09 -4.10
C LEU A 128 20.86 6.58 -4.01
N PRO A 129 20.26 7.44 -4.85
CA PRO A 129 20.41 8.89 -4.72
C PRO A 129 19.62 9.38 -3.51
N PRO A 130 20.28 9.86 -2.44
CA PRO A 130 19.61 10.16 -1.17
C PRO A 130 18.51 11.21 -1.29
N GLU A 131 18.71 12.21 -2.14
CA GLU A 131 17.79 13.32 -2.39
C GLU A 131 16.46 12.89 -3.02
N SER A 132 16.46 11.74 -3.70
CA SER A 132 15.28 11.25 -4.42
C SER A 132 14.42 10.31 -3.60
N LEU A 133 14.93 9.77 -2.51
CA LEU A 133 14.29 8.66 -1.79
C LEU A 133 12.88 9.01 -1.29
N GLY A 134 12.70 10.18 -0.69
CA GLY A 134 11.39 10.60 -0.19
C GLY A 134 10.37 10.83 -1.30
N THR A 135 10.79 11.40 -2.44
CA THR A 135 9.90 11.60 -3.60
C THR A 135 9.54 10.27 -4.26
N TRP A 136 10.46 9.33 -4.31
CA TRP A 136 10.19 7.98 -4.84
C TRP A 136 9.18 7.23 -3.99
N LEU A 137 9.23 7.40 -2.66
CA LEU A 137 8.25 6.80 -1.79
C LEU A 137 6.84 7.37 -2.02
N LEU A 138 6.73 8.64 -2.42
CA LEU A 138 5.47 9.26 -2.83
C LEU A 138 5.00 8.82 -4.23
N GLY A 139 5.79 7.99 -4.94
CA GLY A 139 5.48 7.48 -6.27
C GLY A 139 6.00 8.35 -7.42
N TYR A 140 6.84 9.33 -7.14
CA TYR A 140 7.40 10.21 -8.16
C TYR A 140 8.82 9.80 -8.51
N GLY A 141 8.95 9.08 -9.60
CA GLY A 141 10.24 8.63 -10.15
C GLY A 141 10.94 9.68 -10.99
N PRO A 142 12.20 9.42 -11.36
CA PRO A 142 12.93 10.28 -12.27
C PRO A 142 12.35 10.19 -13.69
N THR A 143 12.48 11.26 -14.46
CA THR A 143 12.05 11.31 -15.87
C THR A 143 13.10 10.75 -16.84
N GLY A 144 14.00 9.93 -16.36
CA GLY A 144 15.07 9.31 -17.16
C GLY A 144 16.19 8.78 -16.27
N GLY A 145 17.18 8.15 -16.89
CA GLY A 145 18.29 7.54 -16.17
C GLY A 145 18.09 6.04 -15.90
N ASP A 146 18.90 5.48 -15.01
CA ASP A 146 18.94 4.04 -14.74
C ASP A 146 17.90 3.58 -13.70
N TRP A 147 17.09 4.50 -13.18
CA TRP A 147 16.10 4.21 -12.15
C TRP A 147 14.67 4.31 -12.66
N THR A 148 13.83 3.39 -12.23
CA THR A 148 12.38 3.41 -12.44
C THR A 148 11.67 3.32 -11.12
N VAL A 149 10.55 4.02 -11.00
CA VAL A 149 9.65 3.99 -9.84
C VAL A 149 8.25 3.73 -10.36
N GLU A 150 7.62 2.69 -9.86
CA GLU A 150 6.27 2.30 -10.22
C GLU A 150 5.42 2.17 -8.96
N VAL A 151 4.22 2.74 -8.99
CA VAL A 151 3.23 2.55 -7.93
C VAL A 151 2.31 1.41 -8.33
N ASP A 152 2.53 0.25 -7.75
CA ASP A 152 1.77 -0.98 -8.02
C ASP A 152 0.37 -0.92 -7.41
N GLU A 153 0.21 -0.21 -6.29
CA GLU A 153 -1.04 -0.15 -5.55
C GLU A 153 -1.20 1.20 -4.83
N TRP A 154 -2.41 1.77 -4.91
CA TRP A 154 -2.80 3.00 -4.25
C TRP A 154 -3.76 2.72 -3.10
N GLN A 155 -3.69 3.52 -2.03
CA GLN A 155 -4.63 3.53 -0.91
C GLN A 155 -5.17 4.95 -0.68
N PHE A 156 -6.34 5.03 -0.06
CA PHE A 156 -6.88 6.31 0.36
C PHE A 156 -6.44 6.62 1.80
N THR A 157 -5.68 7.70 1.95
CA THR A 157 -5.31 8.29 3.24
C THR A 157 -5.70 9.75 3.21
N PRO A 158 -6.83 10.12 3.80
CA PRO A 158 -7.36 11.47 3.68
C PRO A 158 -6.32 12.57 3.94
N PRO A 159 -6.32 13.62 3.09
CA PRO A 159 -7.22 13.85 1.96
C PRO A 159 -6.74 13.27 0.62
N TRP A 160 -5.67 12.48 0.60
CA TRP A 160 -4.92 12.06 -0.58
C TRP A 160 -5.10 10.58 -0.94
N ARG A 161 -4.90 10.27 -2.21
CA ARG A 161 -4.47 8.94 -2.63
C ARG A 161 -2.95 8.86 -2.47
N THR A 162 -2.50 7.83 -1.75
CA THR A 162 -1.10 7.60 -1.44
C THR A 162 -0.67 6.22 -1.92
N PRO A 163 0.61 6.02 -2.24
CA PRO A 163 1.10 4.69 -2.55
C PRO A 163 0.90 3.72 -1.38
N ALA A 164 0.39 2.52 -1.68
CA ALA A 164 0.38 1.37 -0.77
C ALA A 164 1.52 0.41 -1.09
N ARG A 165 1.88 0.32 -2.38
CA ARG A 165 3.02 -0.47 -2.84
C ARG A 165 3.77 0.27 -3.93
N VAL A 166 5.10 0.31 -3.77
CA VAL A 166 6.02 0.95 -4.72
C VAL A 166 7.14 -0.01 -5.06
N THR A 167 7.42 -0.15 -6.33
CA THR A 167 8.60 -0.86 -6.84
C THR A 167 9.60 0.15 -7.38
N ILE A 168 10.86 0.06 -6.92
CA ILE A 168 11.98 0.91 -7.32
C ILE A 168 13.06 -0.01 -7.89
N GLN A 169 13.47 0.23 -9.12
CA GLN A 169 14.47 -0.60 -9.80
C GLN A 169 15.54 0.26 -10.47
N GLY A 170 16.77 -0.18 -10.40
CA GLY A 170 17.91 0.48 -11.09
C GLY A 170 19.25 0.04 -10.54
N SER A 171 20.30 0.25 -11.31
CA SER A 171 21.70 -0.05 -10.90
C SER A 171 21.90 -1.44 -10.31
N GLY A 172 21.13 -2.45 -10.77
CA GLY A 172 21.18 -3.82 -10.26
C GLY A 172 20.51 -4.02 -8.90
N ILE A 173 19.62 -3.13 -8.52
CA ILE A 173 18.84 -3.15 -7.27
C ILE A 173 17.35 -3.24 -7.62
N ASP A 174 16.62 -4.06 -6.87
CA ASP A 174 15.15 -4.12 -6.86
C ASP A 174 14.68 -3.89 -5.42
N ILE A 175 13.83 -2.87 -5.21
CA ILE A 175 13.26 -2.56 -3.90
C ILE A 175 11.75 -2.58 -4.02
N ARG A 176 11.10 -3.42 -3.21
CA ARG A 176 9.65 -3.48 -3.09
C ARG A 176 9.23 -2.95 -1.74
N VAL A 177 8.53 -1.83 -1.77
CA VAL A 177 8.05 -1.15 -0.56
C VAL A 177 6.57 -1.42 -0.40
N MET A 178 6.16 -1.86 0.78
CA MET A 178 4.77 -1.98 1.21
C MET A 178 4.53 -0.98 2.34
N ILE A 179 3.66 0.00 2.11
CA ILE A 179 3.36 1.06 3.07
C ILE A 179 2.02 0.75 3.71
N SER A 180 2.06 0.48 5.01
CA SER A 180 0.87 0.14 5.79
C SER A 180 0.17 1.34 6.41
N GLN A 181 0.88 2.47 6.55
CA GLN A 181 0.36 3.67 7.18
C GLN A 181 1.07 4.91 6.68
N TRP A 182 0.28 5.95 6.41
CA TRP A 182 0.74 7.32 6.18
C TRP A 182 0.21 8.25 7.27
N GLY A 183 0.99 9.27 7.61
CA GLY A 183 0.61 10.36 8.48
C GLY A 183 1.01 11.70 7.85
N PHE A 184 0.09 12.69 7.86
CA PHE A 184 0.29 14.00 7.25
C PHE A 184 0.10 15.15 8.26
N ASN A 185 0.06 14.84 9.53
CA ASN A 185 0.03 15.89 10.54
C ASN A 185 1.39 16.62 10.54
N PRO A 186 1.39 17.96 10.77
CA PRO A 186 2.63 18.64 11.02
C PRO A 186 3.34 17.92 12.17
N LEU A 187 4.52 17.40 11.88
CA LEU A 187 5.36 16.80 12.90
C LEU A 187 5.73 17.90 13.90
N PRO A 188 5.71 17.64 15.19
CA PRO A 188 6.01 18.63 16.21
C PRO A 188 7.40 19.20 16.08
#